data_c14c56f678e19d7caafef332872c9bec
#
_entry.id   c14c56f678e19d7caafef332872c9bec
#
_cell.length_a   1.000
_cell.length_b   1.000
_cell.length_c   1.000
_cell.angle_alpha   90.00
_cell.angle_beta   90.00
_cell.angle_gamma   90.00
#
_symmetry.space_group_name_H-M   'P 1'
#
loop_
_entity.id
_entity.type
_entity.pdbx_description
1 polymer ?
#
loop_
_entity_poly.entity_id
_entity_poly.type
_entity_poly.pdbx_seq_one_letter_code
_entity_poly.pdbx_strand_id
1 'polypeptide(L)'
;GYITGVGNNVECDRELIDEFEQVIKSIPERSYNIKMGIIATGDIFCTDISMKDKIHSKFNADVVDMECGAIAQTCYLDNIPFIVIRSISDTPNGKNAETFDNNVKLASKRCANILKEFLI
;
A
#
# COMPACT_ATOMS: atom_id res chain seq x y z
N GLY A 1 2.12 15.62 6.77
CA GLY A 1 2.52 16.74 6.39
C GLY A 1 2.60 17.29 5.00
N TYR A 2 2.60 18.60 4.92
CA TYR A 2 2.80 19.30 3.65
C TYR A 2 4.27 19.28 3.25
N ILE A 3 4.53 18.98 1.97
CA ILE A 3 5.89 18.96 1.41
C ILE A 3 5.95 20.00 0.30
N THR A 4 6.89 20.93 0.40
CA THR A 4 7.06 22.00 -0.59
C THR A 4 7.31 21.39 -1.98
N GLY A 5 6.54 21.85 -2.98
CA GLY A 5 6.61 21.35 -4.35
C GLY A 5 5.83 20.05 -4.61
N VAL A 6 5.33 19.40 -3.57
CA VAL A 6 4.59 18.15 -3.67
C VAL A 6 3.17 18.27 -3.08
N GLY A 7 3.05 18.91 -1.92
CA GLY A 7 1.78 19.05 -1.21
C GLY A 7 1.58 18.01 -0.13
N ASN A 8 0.33 17.73 0.21
CA ASN A 8 -0.04 16.76 1.25
C ASN A 8 -0.21 15.34 0.71
N ASN A 9 -0.60 15.20 -0.54
CA ASN A 9 -0.93 13.92 -1.15
C ASN A 9 -0.25 13.80 -2.52
N VAL A 10 0.08 12.57 -2.88
CA VAL A 10 0.53 12.22 -4.23
C VAL A 10 -0.38 11.12 -4.75
N GLU A 11 -0.94 11.33 -5.93
CA GLU A 11 -1.83 10.35 -6.55
C GLU A 11 -1.06 9.41 -7.48
N CYS A 12 -1.42 8.12 -7.44
CA CYS A 12 -0.94 7.15 -8.41
C CYS A 12 -1.49 7.48 -9.81
N ASP A 13 -0.80 7.02 -10.83
CA ASP A 13 -1.22 7.22 -12.22
C ASP A 13 -2.56 6.53 -12.50
N ARG A 14 -3.52 7.27 -13.04
CA ARG A 14 -4.87 6.77 -13.26
C ARG A 14 -4.91 5.66 -14.31
N GLU A 15 -4.14 5.77 -15.37
CA GLU A 15 -4.09 4.74 -16.41
C GLU A 15 -3.54 3.42 -15.85
N LEU A 16 -2.50 3.48 -15.02
CA LEU A 16 -1.94 2.29 -14.38
C LEU A 16 -2.93 1.64 -13.42
N ILE A 17 -3.69 2.45 -12.67
CA ILE A 17 -4.75 1.94 -11.79
C ILE A 17 -5.81 1.23 -12.62
N ASP A 18 -6.27 1.82 -13.70
CA ASP A 18 -7.30 1.24 -14.55
C ASP A 18 -6.83 -0.08 -15.20
N GLU A 19 -5.59 -0.12 -15.68
CA GLU A 19 -4.98 -1.35 -16.21
C GLU A 19 -4.90 -2.45 -15.14
N PHE A 20 -4.49 -2.09 -13.92
CA PHE A 20 -4.41 -3.03 -12.82
C PHE A 20 -5.80 -3.56 -12.43
N GLU A 21 -6.81 -2.72 -12.40
CA GLU A 21 -8.19 -3.14 -12.14
C GLU A 21 -8.67 -4.16 -13.18
N GLN A 22 -8.32 -3.98 -14.46
CA GLN A 22 -8.67 -4.95 -15.51
C GLN A 22 -7.98 -6.30 -15.26
N VAL A 23 -6.71 -6.29 -14.88
CA VAL A 23 -5.97 -7.51 -14.57
C VAL A 23 -6.61 -8.25 -13.38
N ILE A 24 -6.97 -7.52 -12.33
CA ILE A 24 -7.63 -8.11 -11.14
C ILE A 24 -8.93 -8.81 -11.53
N LYS A 25 -9.72 -8.22 -12.40
CA LYS A 25 -10.98 -8.81 -12.86
C LYS A 25 -10.78 -10.13 -13.61
N SER A 26 -9.64 -10.31 -14.25
CA SER A 26 -9.30 -11.53 -14.99
C SER A 26 -8.70 -12.64 -14.12
N ILE A 27 -8.32 -12.33 -12.89
CA ILE A 27 -7.76 -13.32 -11.97
C ILE A 27 -8.86 -14.22 -11.43
N PRO A 28 -8.66 -15.57 -11.44
CA PRO A 28 -9.63 -16.49 -10.89
C PRO A 28 -9.88 -16.27 -9.39
N GLU A 29 -10.89 -16.96 -8.87
CA GLU A 29 -11.27 -16.88 -7.46
C GLU A 29 -10.06 -16.96 -6.54
N ARG A 30 -10.04 -16.08 -5.55
CA ARG A 30 -8.94 -15.97 -4.59
C ARG A 30 -9.47 -15.87 -3.16
N SER A 31 -8.65 -16.28 -2.20
CA SER A 31 -9.01 -16.31 -0.78
C SER A 31 -8.76 -14.98 -0.05
N TYR A 32 -8.46 -13.91 -0.77
CA TYR A 32 -8.17 -12.59 -0.20
C TYR A 32 -8.80 -11.48 -1.03
N ASN A 33 -8.99 -10.33 -0.42
CA ASN A 33 -9.59 -9.16 -1.07
C ASN A 33 -8.51 -8.23 -1.60
N ILE A 34 -8.80 -7.57 -2.72
CA ILE A 34 -7.98 -6.49 -3.26
C ILE A 34 -8.84 -5.23 -3.26
N LYS A 35 -8.31 -4.16 -2.69
CA LYS A 35 -9.01 -2.88 -2.57
C LYS A 35 -8.14 -1.75 -3.04
N MET A 36 -8.76 -0.70 -3.56
CA MET A 36 -8.12 0.60 -3.72
C MET A 36 -8.22 1.37 -2.42
N GLY A 37 -7.18 2.09 -2.04
CA GLY A 37 -7.17 2.84 -0.79
C GLY A 37 -6.08 3.88 -0.74
N ILE A 38 -5.92 4.46 0.44
CA ILE A 38 -4.94 5.51 0.73
C ILE A 38 -3.87 4.96 1.65
N ILE A 39 -2.62 5.21 1.32
CA ILE A 39 -1.46 4.82 2.12
C ILE A 39 -0.87 6.07 2.78
N ALA A 40 -0.72 6.04 4.09
CA ALA A 40 0.02 7.04 4.84
C ALA A 40 1.42 6.52 5.12
N THR A 41 2.44 7.31 4.78
CA THR A 41 3.84 6.94 4.98
C THR A 41 4.47 7.78 6.09
N GLY A 42 5.24 7.13 6.94
CA GLY A 42 6.03 7.79 7.98
C GLY A 42 7.25 6.96 8.37
N ASP A 43 8.16 7.56 9.13
CA ASP A 43 9.42 6.92 9.52
C ASP A 43 9.31 6.13 10.83
N ILE A 44 8.09 5.80 11.25
CA ILE A 44 7.81 5.11 12.50
C ILE A 44 7.13 3.78 12.20
N PHE A 45 7.63 2.71 12.79
CA PHE A 45 6.95 1.42 12.75
C PHE A 45 5.68 1.50 13.63
N CYS A 46 4.53 1.53 12.98
CA CYS A 46 3.25 1.77 13.63
C CYS A 46 2.68 0.48 14.22
N THR A 47 2.92 0.24 15.50
CA THR A 47 2.42 -0.95 16.23
C THR A 47 1.24 -0.65 17.15
N ASP A 48 1.07 0.61 17.54
CA ASP A 48 0.04 1.05 18.47
C ASP A 48 -1.29 1.29 17.75
N ILE A 49 -2.36 0.64 18.23
CA ILE A 49 -3.72 0.81 17.72
C ILE A 49 -4.17 2.26 17.79
N SER A 50 -3.87 2.95 18.90
CA SER A 50 -4.22 4.37 19.07
C SER A 50 -3.57 5.25 18.00
N MET A 51 -2.31 4.98 17.65
CA MET A 51 -1.62 5.69 16.57
C MET A 51 -2.24 5.38 15.20
N LYS A 52 -2.56 4.12 14.93
CA LYS A 52 -3.24 3.70 13.70
C LYS A 52 -4.59 4.39 13.54
N ASP A 53 -5.37 4.48 14.61
CA ASP A 53 -6.67 5.16 14.61
C ASP A 53 -6.54 6.66 14.34
N LYS A 54 -5.54 7.31 14.93
CA LYS A 54 -5.27 8.72 14.69
C LYS A 54 -4.88 8.99 13.23
N ILE A 55 -4.04 8.16 12.66
CA ILE A 55 -3.62 8.27 11.27
C ILE A 55 -4.83 8.06 10.34
N HIS A 56 -5.63 7.05 10.61
CA HIS A 56 -6.85 6.80 9.85
C HIS A 56 -7.81 8.00 9.90
N SER A 57 -8.06 8.53 11.08
CA SER A 57 -8.97 9.68 11.27
C SER A 57 -8.47 10.95 10.61
N LYS A 58 -7.15 11.21 10.69
CA LYS A 58 -6.56 12.45 10.18
C LYS A 58 -6.37 12.46 8.67
N PHE A 59 -5.97 11.33 8.09
CA PHE A 59 -5.60 11.24 6.68
C PHE A 59 -6.55 10.39 5.84
N ASN A 60 -7.55 9.79 6.46
CA ASN A 60 -8.42 8.81 5.84
C ASN A 60 -7.63 7.64 5.21
N ALA A 61 -6.53 7.27 5.85
CA ALA A 61 -5.63 6.24 5.36
C ALA A 61 -6.12 4.85 5.73
N ASP A 62 -6.03 3.94 4.77
CA ASP A 62 -6.40 2.53 4.96
C ASP A 62 -5.20 1.70 5.40
N VAL A 63 -4.00 2.13 5.05
CA VAL A 63 -2.74 1.43 5.29
C VAL A 63 -1.67 2.42 5.71
N VAL A 64 -0.76 1.97 6.56
CA VAL A 64 0.45 2.71 6.92
C VAL A 64 1.68 1.94 6.45
N ASP A 65 2.68 2.66 5.99
CA ASP A 65 3.96 2.10 5.58
C ASP A 65 5.13 3.05 5.86
N MET A 66 6.31 2.68 5.44
CA MET A 66 7.53 3.46 5.69
C MET A 66 8.29 3.87 4.42
N GLU A 67 7.86 3.43 3.23
CA GLU A 67 8.64 3.64 2.00
C GLU A 67 7.87 4.30 0.86
N CYS A 68 6.58 4.07 0.75
CA CYS A 68 5.80 4.48 -0.43
C CYS A 68 5.82 5.98 -0.67
N GLY A 69 5.77 6.79 0.39
CA GLY A 69 5.77 8.25 0.27
C GLY A 69 7.03 8.78 -0.41
N ALA A 70 8.20 8.23 -0.07
CA ALA A 70 9.46 8.65 -0.67
C ALA A 70 9.52 8.29 -2.17
N ILE A 71 9.07 7.09 -2.52
CA ILE A 71 8.99 6.65 -3.92
C ILE A 71 8.01 7.51 -4.71
N ALA A 72 6.83 7.75 -4.14
CA ALA A 72 5.80 8.57 -4.77
C ALA A 72 6.27 10.01 -5.04
N GLN A 73 6.95 10.62 -4.07
CA GLN A 73 7.50 11.96 -4.22
C GLN A 73 8.53 12.03 -5.36
N THR A 74 9.41 11.06 -5.42
CA THR A 74 10.43 10.96 -6.46
C THR A 74 9.78 10.84 -7.84
N CYS A 75 8.81 9.95 -7.99
CA CYS A 75 8.08 9.77 -9.24
C CYS A 75 7.32 11.03 -9.64
N TYR A 76 6.67 11.68 -8.69
CA TYR A 76 5.93 12.92 -8.93
C TYR A 76 6.84 14.04 -9.44
N LEU A 77 7.97 14.26 -8.78
CA LEU A 77 8.91 15.32 -9.16
C LEU A 77 9.57 15.07 -10.51
N ASP A 78 9.79 13.83 -10.88
CA ASP A 78 10.40 13.43 -12.15
C ASP A 78 9.38 13.14 -13.26
N ASN A 79 8.10 13.36 -13.00
CA ASN A 79 6.99 13.07 -13.94
C ASN A 79 6.97 11.63 -14.42
N ILE A 80 7.25 10.69 -13.51
CA ILE A 80 7.21 9.25 -13.79
C ILE A 80 5.86 8.70 -13.33
N PRO A 81 5.04 8.14 -14.23
CA PRO A 81 3.82 7.45 -13.82
C PRO A 81 4.12 6.29 -12.88
N PHE A 82 3.33 6.13 -11.82
CA PHE A 82 3.54 5.05 -10.86
C PHE A 82 2.23 4.53 -10.30
N ILE A 83 2.26 3.30 -9.83
CA ILE A 83 1.20 2.66 -9.04
C ILE A 83 1.85 1.97 -7.84
N VAL A 84 1.13 1.91 -6.74
CA VAL A 84 1.57 1.22 -5.53
C VAL A 84 0.67 0.01 -5.30
N ILE A 85 1.29 -1.15 -5.14
CA ILE A 85 0.62 -2.41 -4.83
C ILE A 85 1.21 -2.92 -3.53
N ARG A 86 0.38 -3.07 -2.50
CA ARG A 86 0.82 -3.49 -1.17
C ARG A 86 -0.02 -4.65 -0.67
N SER A 87 0.62 -5.60 -0.03
CA SER A 87 -0.05 -6.62 0.77
C SER A 87 0.06 -6.27 2.25
N ILE A 88 -1.01 -6.53 2.98
CA ILE A 88 -1.03 -6.28 4.42
C ILE A 88 -0.35 -7.44 5.13
N SER A 89 0.73 -7.15 5.84
CA SER A 89 1.49 -8.13 6.62
C SER A 89 1.21 -8.07 8.12
N ASP A 90 0.69 -6.94 8.58
CA ASP A 90 0.41 -6.68 9.99
C ASP A 90 -0.96 -6.05 10.12
N THR A 91 -1.76 -6.55 11.06
CA THR A 91 -3.08 -6.00 11.38
C THR A 91 -3.05 -5.37 12.77
N PRO A 92 -4.05 -4.53 13.13
CA PRO A 92 -4.13 -3.97 14.48
C PRO A 92 -4.11 -5.04 15.59
N ASN A 93 -4.48 -6.27 15.27
CA ASN A 93 -4.56 -7.39 16.20
C ASN A 93 -3.39 -8.36 16.12
N GLY A 94 -2.32 -8.03 15.40
CA GLY A 94 -1.11 -8.83 15.32
C GLY A 94 -0.48 -9.03 16.70
N LYS A 95 -0.15 -10.29 17.07
CA LYS A 95 0.05 -10.66 18.47
C LYS A 95 1.46 -11.04 18.85
N ASN A 96 2.29 -11.57 17.94
CA ASN A 96 3.66 -11.98 18.24
C ASN A 96 4.52 -12.07 16.97
N ALA A 97 5.84 -12.25 17.17
CA ALA A 97 6.82 -12.30 16.09
C ALA A 97 6.58 -13.44 15.12
N GLU A 98 6.18 -14.61 15.61
CA GLU A 98 5.90 -15.77 14.76
C GLU A 98 4.73 -15.51 13.81
N THR A 99 3.63 -14.96 14.34
CA THR A 99 2.47 -14.57 13.54
C THR A 99 2.85 -13.51 12.51
N PHE A 100 3.67 -12.53 12.90
CA PHE A 100 4.17 -11.50 12.00
C PHE A 100 4.99 -12.10 10.86
N ASP A 101 5.94 -13.00 11.14
CA ASP A 101 6.78 -13.64 10.12
C ASP A 101 5.94 -14.45 9.13
N ASN A 102 4.96 -15.20 9.60
CA ASN A 102 4.04 -15.97 8.76
C ASN A 102 3.20 -15.05 7.88
N ASN A 103 2.71 -13.94 8.43
CA ASN A 103 1.94 -12.97 7.69
C ASN A 103 2.78 -12.27 6.61
N VAL A 104 4.03 -11.94 6.88
CA VAL A 104 4.96 -11.35 5.91
C VAL A 104 5.19 -12.30 4.72
N LYS A 105 5.45 -13.57 4.99
CA LYS A 105 5.64 -14.57 3.93
C LYS A 105 4.40 -14.69 3.03
N LEU A 106 3.23 -14.79 3.63
CA LEU A 106 1.97 -14.91 2.89
C LEU A 106 1.67 -13.65 2.08
N ALA A 107 1.82 -12.48 2.70
CA ALA A 107 1.60 -11.19 2.05
C ALA A 107 2.55 -10.99 0.86
N SER A 108 3.83 -11.31 1.04
CA SER A 108 4.83 -11.21 -0.03
C SER A 108 4.51 -12.12 -1.21
N LYS A 109 4.09 -13.34 -0.94
CA LYS A 109 3.70 -14.30 -1.98
C LYS A 109 2.48 -13.81 -2.77
N ARG A 110 1.46 -13.32 -2.08
CA ARG A 110 0.26 -12.77 -2.71
C ARG A 110 0.59 -11.57 -3.59
N CYS A 111 1.40 -10.64 -3.07
CA CYS A 111 1.82 -9.47 -3.82
C CYS A 111 2.63 -9.84 -5.07
N ALA A 112 3.56 -10.77 -4.95
CA ALA A 112 4.36 -11.24 -6.07
C ALA A 112 3.51 -11.91 -7.14
N ASN A 113 2.53 -12.72 -6.77
CA ASN A 113 1.65 -13.38 -7.70
C ASN A 113 0.79 -12.37 -8.49
N ILE A 114 0.22 -11.39 -7.80
CA ILE A 114 -0.57 -10.33 -8.43
C ILE A 114 0.30 -9.50 -9.38
N LEU A 115 1.48 -9.12 -8.95
CA LEU A 115 2.41 -8.34 -9.76
C LEU A 115 2.82 -9.09 -11.02
N LYS A 116 3.05 -10.39 -10.90
CA LYS A 116 3.38 -11.24 -12.05
C LYS A 116 2.26 -11.20 -13.11
N GLU A 117 1.02 -11.31 -12.70
CA GLU A 117 -0.13 -11.24 -13.61
C GLU A 117 -0.24 -9.85 -14.27
N PHE A 118 0.06 -8.80 -13.53
CA PHE A 118 0.02 -7.42 -14.04
C PHE A 118 1.12 -7.16 -15.09
N LEU A 119 2.31 -7.74 -14.92
CA LEU A 119 3.47 -7.52 -15.80
C LEU A 119 3.48 -8.42 -17.05
N ILE A 120 2.65 -9.41 -17.11
CA ILE A 120 2.48 -10.28 -18.29
C ILE A 120 1.34 -9.74 -19.17
#